data_6b8275dd3b88139da974f3a78ab657ca
#
_entry.id   6b8275dd3b88139da974f3a78ab657ca
#
_cell.length_a   1.000
_cell.length_b   1.000
_cell.length_c   1.000
_cell.angle_alpha   90.00
_cell.angle_beta   90.00
_cell.angle_gamma   90.00
#
_symmetry.space_group_name_H-M   'P 1'
#
loop_
_entity.id
_entity.type
_entity.pdbx_description
1 polymer ?
#
loop_
_entity_poly.entity_id
_entity_poly.type
_entity_poly.pdbx_seq_one_letter_code
_entity_poly.pdbx_strand_id
1 'polypeptide(L)'
;MAATRSDDVGEIEPLTEPRLVKALEMVAPGTALREGIDHVVDAGTGGLLLIGELDELAFLYSGGVRLDIDYTPGMLYQLAKMDGAITMNANATKIAMANVQLMPDPTILSVETGTRHRTAERVAKQTDALVIAISQRRGVITLYLDGVKYVLEDIPAVLAKANQALATLDKYRARLDQVATRLTALEFEGGGTLHDVLTVLQRAELVARMAVEIERHIVELGNEGRLIEMHLEDTMVGTAAEKAALVRDYTAAGTDEQFASVLEQIGRLGHHDLLDFGQLAELLGYGRKLNTLDYPVTPRGYRILGRIPRLPKLIVASIVGAFGSLDELLAASDTELENVEGVGEIRAKDIREGLRRLQEINLVDRYLQT
;
A
#
# COMPACT_ATOMS: atom_id res chain seq x y z
N MET A 1 -33.14 14.37 27.81
CA MET A 1 -31.71 14.75 27.72
C MET A 1 -30.94 13.44 27.68
N ALA A 2 -30.61 12.98 26.48
CA ALA A 2 -29.81 11.80 26.25
C ALA A 2 -28.51 12.29 25.58
N ALA A 3 -27.40 12.06 26.26
CA ALA A 3 -26.08 12.42 25.81
C ALA A 3 -25.65 11.45 24.70
N THR A 4 -25.51 11.96 23.51
CA THR A 4 -24.83 11.31 22.39
C THR A 4 -23.34 11.20 22.73
N ARG A 5 -22.86 9.99 23.02
CA ARG A 5 -21.43 9.65 22.95
C ARG A 5 -21.07 9.58 21.47
N SER A 6 -20.29 10.52 21.01
CA SER A 6 -19.52 10.41 19.79
C SER A 6 -18.37 9.43 20.06
N ASP A 7 -18.50 8.21 19.54
CA ASP A 7 -17.37 7.30 19.37
C ASP A 7 -16.52 7.87 18.22
N ASP A 8 -15.57 8.72 18.62
CA ASP A 8 -14.48 9.17 17.77
C ASP A 8 -13.46 8.01 17.67
N VAL A 9 -13.81 7.02 16.85
CA VAL A 9 -12.82 6.05 16.34
C VAL A 9 -11.99 6.84 15.35
N GLY A 10 -10.81 7.29 15.81
CA GLY A 10 -9.86 8.01 14.98
C GLY A 10 -9.71 7.28 13.65
N GLU A 11 -10.12 7.94 12.58
CA GLU A 11 -9.79 7.52 11.23
C GLU A 11 -8.28 7.39 11.18
N ILE A 12 -7.80 6.17 10.99
CA ILE A 12 -6.39 5.87 10.73
C ILE A 12 -6.15 6.47 9.35
N GLU A 13 -5.65 7.71 9.31
CA GLU A 13 -5.17 8.29 8.05
C GLU A 13 -4.16 7.32 7.43
N PRO A 14 -4.34 6.95 6.17
CA PRO A 14 -3.38 6.08 5.51
C PRO A 14 -2.03 6.78 5.50
N LEU A 15 -0.94 6.03 5.78
CA LEU A 15 0.44 6.48 5.62
C LEU A 15 0.73 6.76 4.13
N THR A 16 0.10 7.80 3.60
CA THR A 16 0.33 8.30 2.25
C THR A 16 1.44 9.36 2.21
N GLU A 17 1.97 9.74 3.38
CA GLU A 17 3.07 10.71 3.42
C GLU A 17 4.43 10.00 3.25
N PRO A 18 5.11 10.17 2.11
CA PRO A 18 6.40 9.54 1.84
C PRO A 18 7.46 9.86 2.90
N ARG A 19 7.32 11.00 3.57
CA ARG A 19 8.25 11.45 4.63
C ARG A 19 8.11 10.63 5.91
N LEU A 20 6.88 10.23 6.29
CA LEU A 20 6.67 9.38 7.46
C LEU A 20 7.17 7.97 7.21
N VAL A 21 6.96 7.41 6.00
CA VAL A 21 7.51 6.11 5.61
C VAL A 21 9.03 6.13 5.73
N LYS A 22 9.70 7.15 5.17
CA LYS A 22 11.14 7.32 5.29
C LYS A 22 11.62 7.45 6.75
N ALA A 23 10.86 8.15 7.58
CA ALA A 23 11.18 8.28 9.01
C ALA A 23 11.07 6.92 9.73
N LEU A 24 10.05 6.10 9.41
CA LEU A 24 9.90 4.74 9.93
C LEU A 24 11.04 3.83 9.48
N GLU A 25 11.41 3.86 8.21
CA GLU A 25 12.57 3.13 7.68
C GLU A 25 13.86 3.48 8.44
N MET A 26 14.08 4.74 8.77
CA MET A 26 15.26 5.18 9.53
C MET A 26 15.33 4.60 10.94
N VAL A 27 14.17 4.41 11.59
CA VAL A 27 14.08 3.88 12.98
C VAL A 27 13.64 2.42 13.04
N ALA A 28 13.57 1.75 11.90
CA ALA A 28 13.17 0.34 11.83
C ALA A 28 14.22 -0.58 12.47
N PRO A 29 13.84 -1.72 13.04
CA PRO A 29 14.73 -2.76 13.53
C PRO A 29 15.79 -3.16 12.51
N GLY A 30 17.04 -3.25 12.95
CA GLY A 30 18.19 -3.54 12.10
C GLY A 30 18.93 -2.31 11.59
N THR A 31 18.40 -1.09 11.80
CA THR A 31 19.15 0.16 11.51
C THR A 31 20.05 0.55 12.69
N ALA A 32 21.18 1.20 12.38
CA ALA A 32 22.07 1.69 13.42
C ALA A 32 21.38 2.72 14.35
N LEU A 33 20.49 3.57 13.77
CA LEU A 33 19.74 4.54 14.55
C LEU A 33 18.81 3.86 15.56
N ARG A 34 18.11 2.80 15.13
CA ARG A 34 17.25 2.03 16.03
C ARG A 34 18.05 1.37 17.16
N GLU A 35 19.18 0.75 16.86
CA GLU A 35 20.06 0.16 17.88
C GLU A 35 20.46 1.19 18.95
N GLY A 36 20.83 2.40 18.54
CA GLY A 36 21.16 3.47 19.50
C GLY A 36 19.95 3.94 20.31
N ILE A 37 18.78 4.02 19.72
CA ILE A 37 17.53 4.37 20.40
C ILE A 37 17.18 3.27 21.43
N ASP A 38 17.30 2.00 21.07
CA ASP A 38 17.02 0.88 21.98
C ASP A 38 17.97 0.91 23.18
N HIS A 39 19.25 1.21 22.99
CA HIS A 39 20.20 1.40 24.11
C HIS A 39 19.76 2.53 25.07
N VAL A 40 19.17 3.62 24.53
CA VAL A 40 18.65 4.73 25.36
C VAL A 40 17.40 4.31 26.12
N VAL A 41 16.52 3.53 25.49
CA VAL A 41 15.31 2.96 26.10
C VAL A 41 15.68 2.00 27.23
N ASP A 42 16.56 1.05 26.97
CA ASP A 42 17.00 0.04 27.96
C ASP A 42 17.68 0.66 29.17
N ALA A 43 18.41 1.76 28.96
CA ALA A 43 19.05 2.49 30.04
C ALA A 43 18.09 3.35 30.87
N GLY A 44 16.85 3.56 30.42
CA GLY A 44 15.86 4.40 31.10
C GLY A 44 16.25 5.87 31.21
N THR A 45 17.11 6.38 30.31
CA THR A 45 17.58 7.77 30.35
C THR A 45 16.63 8.73 29.61
N GLY A 46 15.92 8.24 28.61
CA GLY A 46 15.14 9.06 27.67
C GLY A 46 16.05 9.90 26.77
N GLY A 47 15.48 10.54 25.76
CA GLY A 47 16.23 11.33 24.80
C GLY A 47 15.34 12.23 23.93
N LEU A 48 15.99 13.22 23.29
CA LEU A 48 15.38 14.07 22.27
C LEU A 48 16.37 14.18 21.11
N LEU A 49 15.98 13.69 19.94
CA LEU A 49 16.78 13.73 18.72
C LEU A 49 16.14 14.68 17.73
N LEU A 50 16.93 15.51 17.07
CA LEU A 50 16.51 16.38 15.98
C LEU A 50 17.30 16.00 14.74
N ILE A 51 16.61 15.56 13.70
CA ILE A 51 17.20 15.06 12.44
C ILE A 51 16.70 15.92 11.28
N GLY A 52 17.61 16.55 10.56
CA GLY A 52 17.27 17.43 9.46
C GLY A 52 18.45 18.22 8.90
N GLU A 53 18.16 19.21 8.06
CA GLU A 53 19.17 20.11 7.51
C GLU A 53 19.61 21.12 8.57
N LEU A 54 20.84 20.92 9.08
CA LEU A 54 21.34 21.60 10.27
C LEU A 54 21.41 23.13 10.15
N ASP A 55 21.73 23.63 8.96
CA ASP A 55 21.84 25.07 8.70
C ASP A 55 20.46 25.76 8.77
N GLU A 56 19.42 25.09 8.32
CA GLU A 56 18.05 25.58 8.35
C GLU A 56 17.45 25.54 9.77
N LEU A 57 17.97 24.66 10.64
CA LEU A 57 17.50 24.48 12.01
C LEU A 57 18.26 25.29 13.06
N ALA A 58 19.33 25.98 12.65
CA ALA A 58 20.23 26.68 13.56
C ALA A 58 19.53 27.75 14.43
N PHE A 59 18.44 28.34 13.94
CA PHE A 59 17.67 29.35 14.68
C PHE A 59 16.97 28.80 15.93
N LEU A 60 16.79 27.47 16.01
CA LEU A 60 16.16 26.79 17.15
C LEU A 60 17.16 26.54 18.29
N TYR A 61 18.46 26.65 18.05
CA TYR A 61 19.48 26.17 18.98
C TYR A 61 19.87 27.26 20.03
N SER A 62 19.89 26.85 21.28
CA SER A 62 20.47 27.64 22.38
C SER A 62 21.45 26.77 23.16
N GLY A 63 22.69 27.21 23.26
CA GLY A 63 23.75 26.44 23.91
C GLY A 63 24.14 25.17 23.16
N GLY A 64 24.62 24.18 23.88
CA GLY A 64 25.06 22.91 23.32
C GLY A 64 26.56 22.84 23.07
N VAL A 65 27.03 21.62 22.80
CA VAL A 65 28.42 21.29 22.48
C VAL A 65 28.48 20.81 21.04
N ARG A 66 29.27 21.47 20.22
CA ARG A 66 29.51 21.06 18.84
C ARG A 66 30.48 19.86 18.80
N LEU A 67 30.10 18.83 18.10
CA LEU A 67 30.84 17.56 18.02
C LEU A 67 31.32 17.24 16.61
N ASP A 68 30.43 17.34 15.61
CA ASP A 68 30.68 17.04 14.19
C ASP A 68 31.33 15.66 13.99
N ILE A 69 30.78 14.62 14.64
CA ILE A 69 31.31 13.25 14.64
C ILE A 69 30.40 12.30 13.87
N ASP A 70 30.97 11.21 13.38
CA ASP A 70 30.18 10.11 12.81
C ASP A 70 29.29 9.46 13.85
N TYR A 71 28.09 9.12 13.45
CA TYR A 71 27.12 8.45 14.31
C TYR A 71 27.55 7.02 14.66
N THR A 72 27.42 6.65 15.91
CA THR A 72 27.42 5.25 16.38
C THR A 72 26.36 5.04 17.46
N PRO A 73 25.74 3.84 17.56
CA PRO A 73 24.75 3.54 18.60
C PRO A 73 25.24 3.81 20.02
N GLY A 74 26.50 3.44 20.31
CA GLY A 74 27.13 3.68 21.61
C GLY A 74 27.33 5.17 21.91
N MET A 75 27.63 6.00 20.90
CA MET A 75 27.78 7.43 21.06
C MET A 75 26.43 8.08 21.39
N LEU A 76 25.35 7.71 20.70
CA LEU A 76 24.00 8.19 21.01
C LEU A 76 23.65 7.89 22.47
N TYR A 77 23.87 6.67 22.92
CA TYR A 77 23.63 6.26 24.30
C TYR A 77 24.40 7.12 25.32
N GLN A 78 25.68 7.43 25.05
CA GLN A 78 26.46 8.25 25.97
C GLN A 78 25.98 9.71 26.01
N LEU A 79 25.65 10.28 24.84
CA LEU A 79 25.16 11.65 24.73
C LEU A 79 23.75 11.84 25.28
N ALA A 80 22.89 10.81 25.19
CA ALA A 80 21.55 10.86 25.77
C ALA A 80 21.51 10.94 27.31
N LYS A 81 22.64 10.73 27.99
CA LYS A 81 22.77 10.98 29.43
C LYS A 81 22.85 12.46 29.76
N MET A 82 23.17 13.30 28.77
CA MET A 82 23.11 14.75 28.92
C MET A 82 21.68 15.24 28.79
N ASP A 83 21.34 16.33 29.45
CA ASP A 83 20.09 17.05 29.20
C ASP A 83 20.12 17.70 27.81
N GLY A 84 18.94 18.07 27.28
CA GLY A 84 18.81 18.70 25.99
C GLY A 84 18.66 17.76 24.83
N ALA A 85 18.76 18.29 23.63
CA ALA A 85 18.61 17.55 22.38
C ALA A 85 19.98 17.20 21.78
N ILE A 86 19.97 16.12 20.97
CA ILE A 86 21.07 15.72 20.09
C ILE A 86 20.62 16.06 18.68
N THR A 87 21.43 16.83 17.94
CA THR A 87 21.14 17.21 16.56
C THR A 87 21.95 16.38 15.58
N MET A 88 21.31 15.91 14.54
CA MET A 88 21.87 15.01 13.52
C MET A 88 21.54 15.52 12.12
N ASN A 89 22.40 15.18 11.16
CA ASN A 89 22.12 15.44 9.75
C ASN A 89 20.90 14.67 9.24
N ALA A 90 20.34 15.07 8.10
CA ALA A 90 19.10 14.51 7.53
C ALA A 90 19.11 12.98 7.33
N ASN A 91 20.26 12.35 7.19
CA ASN A 91 20.41 10.91 7.03
C ASN A 91 20.79 10.18 8.35
N ALA A 92 20.83 10.88 9.47
CA ALA A 92 21.23 10.34 10.79
C ALA A 92 22.60 9.65 10.83
N THR A 93 23.51 10.01 9.95
CA THR A 93 24.87 9.44 9.84
C THR A 93 25.92 10.21 10.64
N LYS A 94 25.60 11.44 11.05
CA LYS A 94 26.51 12.32 11.82
C LYS A 94 25.76 13.01 12.96
N ILE A 95 26.42 13.10 14.09
CA ILE A 95 25.98 13.91 15.23
C ILE A 95 26.68 15.25 15.14
N ALA A 96 25.91 16.32 14.98
CA ALA A 96 26.45 17.67 14.89
C ALA A 96 26.67 18.30 16.29
N MET A 97 25.65 18.24 17.14
CA MET A 97 25.71 18.82 18.48
C MET A 97 24.98 17.93 19.49
N ALA A 98 25.35 18.10 20.78
CA ALA A 98 24.65 17.51 21.91
C ALA A 98 24.40 18.55 23.00
N ASN A 99 23.53 18.24 23.97
CA ASN A 99 23.11 19.14 25.04
C ASN A 99 22.54 20.48 24.52
N VAL A 100 21.82 20.43 23.39
CA VAL A 100 21.20 21.63 22.78
C VAL A 100 19.85 21.88 23.41
N GLN A 101 19.60 23.12 23.86
CA GLN A 101 18.25 23.54 24.22
C GLN A 101 17.52 23.98 22.94
N LEU A 102 16.44 23.28 22.58
CA LEU A 102 15.58 23.67 21.45
C LEU A 102 14.58 24.74 21.92
N MET A 103 14.50 25.83 21.17
CA MET A 103 13.67 27.01 21.45
C MET A 103 12.63 27.23 20.35
N PRO A 104 11.63 26.33 20.18
CA PRO A 104 10.54 26.55 19.25
C PRO A 104 9.65 27.72 19.70
N ASP A 105 8.88 28.28 18.76
CA ASP A 105 7.91 29.32 19.04
C ASP A 105 6.91 28.86 20.12
N PRO A 106 6.84 29.54 21.27
CA PRO A 106 5.96 29.16 22.38
C PRO A 106 4.48 29.33 22.05
N THR A 107 4.13 30.11 21.04
CA THR A 107 2.74 30.32 20.59
C THR A 107 2.16 29.10 19.84
N ILE A 108 3.01 28.21 19.35
CA ILE A 108 2.56 26.98 18.69
C ILE A 108 1.86 26.09 19.73
N LEU A 109 0.59 25.76 19.44
CA LEU A 109 -0.21 24.92 20.33
C LEU A 109 0.33 23.49 20.36
N SER A 110 0.41 22.95 21.58
CA SER A 110 0.82 21.55 21.82
C SER A 110 -0.15 20.91 22.79
N VAL A 111 -0.52 19.66 22.49
CA VAL A 111 -1.38 18.82 23.35
C VAL A 111 -0.55 17.97 24.32
N GLU A 112 0.77 18.00 24.20
CA GLU A 112 1.68 17.20 25.01
C GLU A 112 1.88 17.78 26.41
N THR A 113 1.95 16.88 27.41
CA THR A 113 2.13 17.27 28.82
C THR A 113 3.60 17.29 29.27
N GLY A 114 4.45 16.44 28.68
CA GLY A 114 5.87 16.36 28.98
C GLY A 114 6.70 17.43 28.25
N THR A 115 7.71 17.98 28.90
CA THR A 115 8.56 19.06 28.34
C THR A 115 9.24 18.63 27.03
N ARG A 116 9.86 17.43 26.97
CA ARG A 116 10.51 16.89 25.77
C ARG A 116 9.52 16.70 24.62
N HIS A 117 8.38 16.05 24.87
CA HIS A 117 7.35 15.80 23.87
C HIS A 117 6.72 17.10 23.37
N ARG A 118 6.47 18.08 24.27
CA ARG A 118 5.96 19.40 23.88
C ARG A 118 6.94 20.15 22.98
N THR A 119 8.23 20.12 23.32
CA THR A 119 9.28 20.72 22.49
C THR A 119 9.34 20.01 21.12
N ALA A 120 9.33 18.67 21.11
CA ALA A 120 9.35 17.86 19.89
C ALA A 120 8.18 18.20 18.96
N GLU A 121 6.94 18.24 19.49
CA GLU A 121 5.74 18.57 18.71
C GLU A 121 5.80 19.98 18.12
N ARG A 122 6.24 20.97 18.90
CA ARG A 122 6.37 22.35 18.43
C ARG A 122 7.44 22.50 17.35
N VAL A 123 8.59 21.86 17.52
CA VAL A 123 9.66 21.88 16.51
C VAL A 123 9.18 21.24 15.21
N ALA A 124 8.54 20.09 15.26
CA ALA A 124 8.03 19.41 14.09
C ALA A 124 6.88 20.16 13.37
N LYS A 125 6.13 21.01 14.11
CA LYS A 125 5.13 21.92 13.52
C LYS A 125 5.74 23.18 12.91
N GLN A 126 6.93 23.56 13.35
CA GLN A 126 7.62 24.77 12.92
C GLN A 126 8.60 24.53 11.76
N THR A 127 9.06 23.29 11.62
CA THR A 127 10.13 22.91 10.69
C THR A 127 9.81 21.59 9.98
N ASP A 128 10.58 21.29 8.95
CA ASP A 128 10.52 20.01 8.22
C ASP A 128 11.38 18.91 8.87
N ALA A 129 11.86 19.12 10.08
CA ALA A 129 12.73 18.17 10.77
C ALA A 129 11.96 17.00 11.36
N LEU A 130 12.56 15.82 11.32
CA LEU A 130 12.12 14.67 12.11
C LEU A 130 12.60 14.84 13.55
N VAL A 131 11.66 14.84 14.51
CA VAL A 131 11.99 14.90 15.94
C VAL A 131 11.60 13.60 16.61
N ILE A 132 12.56 12.94 17.26
CA ILE A 132 12.33 11.69 17.97
C ILE A 132 12.41 11.98 19.48
N ALA A 133 11.33 11.71 20.19
CA ALA A 133 11.28 11.84 21.64
C ALA A 133 11.19 10.45 22.29
N ILE A 134 12.12 10.15 23.20
CA ILE A 134 12.18 8.90 23.95
C ILE A 134 11.75 9.20 25.40
N SER A 135 10.67 8.55 25.84
CA SER A 135 10.15 8.74 27.19
C SER A 135 10.99 8.00 28.23
N GLN A 136 11.58 8.72 29.17
CA GLN A 136 12.36 8.13 30.25
C GLN A 136 11.56 7.14 31.12
N ARG A 137 10.29 7.44 31.40
CA ARG A 137 9.47 6.63 32.33
C ARG A 137 8.81 5.44 31.67
N ARG A 138 8.46 5.56 30.39
CA ARG A 138 7.64 4.57 29.67
C ARG A 138 8.43 3.78 28.65
N GLY A 139 9.65 4.19 28.31
CA GLY A 139 10.43 3.61 27.21
C GLY A 139 9.79 3.84 25.81
N VAL A 140 8.74 4.66 25.72
CA VAL A 140 8.00 4.88 24.47
C VAL A 140 8.78 5.80 23.56
N ILE A 141 8.93 5.43 22.32
CA ILE A 141 9.55 6.20 21.25
C ILE A 141 8.42 6.86 20.45
N THR A 142 8.51 8.18 20.30
CA THR A 142 7.52 8.95 19.54
C THR A 142 8.22 9.78 18.47
N LEU A 143 7.77 9.65 17.23
CA LEU A 143 8.21 10.45 16.09
C LEU A 143 7.25 11.64 15.93
N TYR A 144 7.81 12.81 15.64
CA TYR A 144 7.07 14.02 15.29
C TYR A 144 7.62 14.53 13.96
N LEU A 145 6.75 14.67 12.96
CA LEU A 145 7.11 15.12 11.62
C LEU A 145 5.89 15.79 10.98
N ASP A 146 6.05 16.98 10.38
CA ASP A 146 4.99 17.70 9.67
C ASP A 146 3.68 17.88 10.48
N GLY A 147 3.81 18.02 11.80
CA GLY A 147 2.66 18.11 12.71
C GLY A 147 2.00 16.77 13.05
N VAL A 148 2.44 15.67 12.42
CA VAL A 148 1.99 14.31 12.74
C VAL A 148 2.77 13.78 13.94
N LYS A 149 2.06 13.11 14.84
CA LYS A 149 2.61 12.35 15.95
C LYS A 149 2.46 10.86 15.67
N TYR A 150 3.55 10.13 15.66
CA TYR A 150 3.56 8.69 15.51
C TYR A 150 4.27 8.03 16.69
N VAL A 151 3.58 7.15 17.39
CA VAL A 151 4.11 6.38 18.51
C VAL A 151 4.53 5.03 18.01
N LEU A 152 5.82 4.69 18.11
CA LEU A 152 6.30 3.34 17.75
C LEU A 152 5.75 2.33 18.74
N GLU A 153 5.17 1.27 18.23
CA GLU A 153 4.71 0.14 19.02
C GLU A 153 5.86 -0.86 19.28
N ASP A 154 5.67 -1.72 20.27
CA ASP A 154 6.61 -2.81 20.54
C ASP A 154 6.63 -3.81 19.38
N ILE A 155 7.82 -4.25 18.96
CA ILE A 155 8.02 -5.17 17.83
C ILE A 155 7.12 -6.42 17.91
N PRO A 156 6.98 -7.12 19.06
CA PRO A 156 6.08 -8.26 19.17
C PRO A 156 4.60 -7.90 18.90
N ALA A 157 4.16 -6.69 19.26
CA ALA A 157 2.79 -6.24 19.01
C ALA A 157 2.55 -5.97 17.52
N VAL A 158 3.48 -5.28 16.86
CA VAL A 158 3.42 -5.03 15.40
C VAL A 158 3.47 -6.36 14.63
N LEU A 159 4.35 -7.27 15.02
CA LEU A 159 4.48 -8.60 14.41
C LEU A 159 3.18 -9.42 14.54
N ALA A 160 2.52 -9.35 15.70
CA ALA A 160 1.22 -10.02 15.90
C ALA A 160 0.13 -9.42 15.00
N LYS A 161 0.06 -8.08 14.88
CA LYS A 161 -0.87 -7.38 13.99
C LYS A 161 -0.63 -7.75 12.52
N ALA A 162 0.63 -7.71 12.08
CA ALA A 162 1.01 -8.05 10.71
C ALA A 162 0.65 -9.50 10.36
N ASN A 163 0.92 -10.46 11.24
CA ASN A 163 0.52 -11.86 11.04
C ASN A 163 -1.00 -12.03 10.99
N GLN A 164 -1.76 -11.30 11.83
CA GLN A 164 -3.22 -11.34 11.82
C GLN A 164 -3.77 -10.75 10.52
N ALA A 165 -3.22 -9.63 10.05
CA ALA A 165 -3.59 -8.98 8.79
C ALA A 165 -3.29 -9.92 7.60
N LEU A 166 -2.11 -10.58 7.59
CA LEU A 166 -1.73 -11.53 6.58
C LEU A 166 -2.67 -12.74 6.52
N ALA A 167 -3.02 -13.34 7.66
CA ALA A 167 -3.99 -14.44 7.73
C ALA A 167 -5.40 -14.02 7.28
N THR A 168 -5.74 -12.73 7.40
CA THR A 168 -6.98 -12.19 6.89
C THR A 168 -6.89 -11.97 5.37
N LEU A 169 -5.76 -11.45 4.88
CA LEU A 169 -5.48 -11.29 3.46
C LEU A 169 -5.61 -12.63 2.72
N ASP A 170 -5.05 -13.73 3.25
CA ASP A 170 -5.16 -15.07 2.66
C ASP A 170 -6.62 -15.49 2.44
N LYS A 171 -7.50 -15.21 3.40
CA LYS A 171 -8.94 -15.49 3.28
C LYS A 171 -9.62 -14.63 2.21
N TYR A 172 -9.24 -13.34 2.13
CA TYR A 172 -9.77 -12.44 1.10
C TYR A 172 -9.26 -12.81 -0.28
N ARG A 173 -7.99 -13.23 -0.38
CA ARG A 173 -7.41 -13.73 -1.63
C ARG A 173 -8.12 -15.00 -2.11
N ALA A 174 -8.33 -15.97 -1.25
CA ALA A 174 -9.07 -17.18 -1.61
C ALA A 174 -10.50 -16.89 -2.11
N ARG A 175 -11.18 -15.90 -1.50
CA ARG A 175 -12.50 -15.45 -1.96
C ARG A 175 -12.43 -14.72 -3.31
N LEU A 176 -11.38 -13.91 -3.53
CA LEU A 176 -11.13 -13.29 -4.83
C LEU A 176 -10.94 -14.35 -5.91
N ASP A 177 -10.10 -15.35 -5.67
CA ASP A 177 -9.83 -16.43 -6.61
C ASP A 177 -11.11 -17.21 -6.95
N GLN A 178 -11.96 -17.46 -5.95
CA GLN A 178 -13.25 -18.12 -6.15
C GLN A 178 -14.19 -17.33 -7.07
N VAL A 179 -14.38 -16.02 -6.81
CA VAL A 179 -15.27 -15.20 -7.65
C VAL A 179 -14.66 -14.93 -9.03
N ALA A 180 -13.33 -14.82 -9.13
CA ALA A 180 -12.62 -14.66 -10.41
C ALA A 180 -12.72 -15.93 -11.28
N THR A 181 -12.65 -17.13 -10.68
CA THR A 181 -12.86 -18.40 -11.37
C THR A 181 -14.31 -18.49 -11.89
N ARG A 182 -15.29 -18.12 -11.06
CA ARG A 182 -16.69 -18.06 -11.48
C ARG A 182 -16.90 -17.09 -12.66
N LEU A 183 -16.32 -15.88 -12.58
CA LEU A 183 -16.41 -14.92 -13.67
C LEU A 183 -15.79 -15.49 -14.96
N THR A 184 -14.66 -16.19 -14.87
CA THR A 184 -14.03 -16.85 -16.02
C THR A 184 -14.98 -17.85 -16.68
N ALA A 185 -15.74 -18.63 -15.89
CA ALA A 185 -16.76 -19.54 -16.42
C ALA A 185 -17.83 -18.79 -17.21
N LEU A 186 -18.36 -17.73 -16.62
CA LEU A 186 -19.40 -16.91 -17.25
C LEU A 186 -18.90 -16.21 -18.52
N GLU A 187 -17.64 -15.79 -18.57
CA GLU A 187 -17.02 -15.20 -19.75
C GLU A 187 -16.94 -16.17 -20.93
N PHE A 188 -16.63 -17.45 -20.69
CA PHE A 188 -16.63 -18.47 -21.74
C PHE A 188 -18.04 -18.92 -22.17
N GLU A 189 -19.03 -18.77 -21.30
CA GLU A 189 -20.44 -19.14 -21.58
C GLU A 189 -21.25 -17.95 -22.15
N GLY A 190 -20.69 -16.75 -22.22
CA GLY A 190 -21.39 -15.52 -22.66
C GLY A 190 -22.50 -15.07 -21.71
N GLY A 191 -22.45 -15.49 -20.42
CA GLY A 191 -23.53 -15.27 -19.43
C GLY A 191 -23.18 -14.33 -18.29
N GLY A 192 -22.08 -13.58 -18.36
CA GLY A 192 -21.63 -12.68 -17.30
C GLY A 192 -22.49 -11.42 -17.16
N THR A 193 -22.78 -11.01 -15.92
CA THR A 193 -23.47 -9.76 -15.60
C THR A 193 -22.49 -8.71 -15.08
N LEU A 194 -22.88 -7.44 -15.13
CA LEU A 194 -22.10 -6.36 -14.54
C LEU A 194 -21.86 -6.59 -13.02
N HIS A 195 -22.84 -7.15 -12.33
CA HIS A 195 -22.72 -7.52 -10.91
C HIS A 195 -21.56 -8.50 -10.65
N ASP A 196 -21.39 -9.52 -11.52
CA ASP A 196 -20.29 -10.50 -11.39
C ASP A 196 -18.93 -9.81 -11.54
N VAL A 197 -18.81 -8.92 -12.53
CA VAL A 197 -17.59 -8.11 -12.77
C VAL A 197 -17.25 -7.22 -11.58
N LEU A 198 -18.25 -6.47 -11.09
CA LEU A 198 -18.05 -5.55 -9.97
C LEU A 198 -17.72 -6.29 -8.67
N THR A 199 -18.23 -7.50 -8.50
CA THR A 199 -17.88 -8.36 -7.36
C THR A 199 -16.39 -8.71 -7.39
N VAL A 200 -15.83 -9.09 -8.54
CA VAL A 200 -14.40 -9.38 -8.68
C VAL A 200 -13.57 -8.11 -8.47
N LEU A 201 -13.97 -7.00 -9.09
CA LEU A 201 -13.28 -5.71 -8.98
C LEU A 201 -13.20 -5.22 -7.53
N GLN A 202 -14.33 -5.24 -6.82
CA GLN A 202 -14.39 -4.87 -5.40
C GLN A 202 -13.48 -5.76 -4.54
N ARG A 203 -13.51 -7.08 -4.75
CA ARG A 203 -12.66 -8.03 -4.01
C ARG A 203 -11.17 -7.79 -4.29
N ALA A 204 -10.80 -7.55 -5.54
CA ALA A 204 -9.42 -7.23 -5.92
C ALA A 204 -8.93 -5.93 -5.26
N GLU A 205 -9.78 -4.91 -5.19
CA GLU A 205 -9.45 -3.66 -4.52
C GLU A 205 -9.29 -3.84 -3.00
N LEU A 206 -10.18 -4.61 -2.34
CA LEU A 206 -10.06 -4.91 -0.92
C LEU A 206 -8.76 -5.66 -0.60
N VAL A 207 -8.38 -6.64 -1.43
CA VAL A 207 -7.10 -7.36 -1.32
C VAL A 207 -5.92 -6.39 -1.46
N ALA A 208 -5.96 -5.48 -2.44
CA ALA A 208 -4.91 -4.48 -2.65
C ALA A 208 -4.75 -3.52 -1.44
N ARG A 209 -5.84 -3.06 -0.85
CA ARG A 209 -5.81 -2.19 0.34
C ARG A 209 -5.24 -2.87 1.57
N MET A 210 -5.61 -4.14 1.78
CA MET A 210 -5.04 -4.93 2.88
C MET A 210 -3.54 -5.15 2.71
N ALA A 211 -3.07 -5.33 1.46
CA ALA A 211 -1.65 -5.43 1.16
C ALA A 211 -0.90 -4.17 1.57
N VAL A 212 -1.41 -2.98 1.22
CA VAL A 212 -0.82 -1.69 1.60
C VAL A 212 -0.75 -1.53 3.13
N GLU A 213 -1.76 -1.99 3.87
CA GLU A 213 -1.74 -1.96 5.34
C GLU A 213 -0.65 -2.89 5.90
N ILE A 214 -0.46 -4.07 5.31
CA ILE A 214 0.60 -5.01 5.71
C ILE A 214 1.99 -4.46 5.36
N GLU A 215 2.17 -3.85 4.18
CA GLU A 215 3.41 -3.19 3.78
C GLU A 215 3.86 -2.15 4.81
N ARG A 216 2.90 -1.40 5.37
CA ARG A 216 3.18 -0.46 6.46
C ARG A 216 3.78 -1.15 7.69
N HIS A 217 3.21 -2.27 8.13
CA HIS A 217 3.77 -3.04 9.24
C HIS A 217 5.15 -3.61 8.91
N ILE A 218 5.39 -4.02 7.66
CA ILE A 218 6.71 -4.50 7.21
C ILE A 218 7.76 -3.40 7.34
N VAL A 219 7.45 -2.17 6.92
CA VAL A 219 8.35 -1.02 7.08
C VAL A 219 8.69 -0.78 8.56
N GLU A 220 7.70 -0.82 9.44
CA GLU A 220 7.89 -0.64 10.88
C GLU A 220 8.70 -1.79 11.53
N LEU A 221 8.55 -3.01 11.01
CA LEU A 221 9.27 -4.19 11.47
C LEU A 221 10.72 -4.29 10.95
N GLY A 222 11.04 -3.60 9.85
CA GLY A 222 12.37 -3.68 9.25
C GLY A 222 12.82 -5.13 9.02
N ASN A 223 13.99 -5.49 9.51
CA ASN A 223 14.55 -6.86 9.32
C ASN A 223 13.67 -7.97 9.92
N GLU A 224 12.88 -7.67 10.95
CA GLU A 224 11.96 -8.64 11.57
C GLU A 224 10.73 -8.93 10.68
N GLY A 225 10.41 -8.03 9.74
CA GLY A 225 9.30 -8.15 8.80
C GLY A 225 9.56 -9.05 7.59
N ARG A 226 10.79 -9.50 7.35
CA ARG A 226 11.21 -10.20 6.12
C ARG A 226 10.34 -11.41 5.73
N LEU A 227 9.92 -12.23 6.68
CA LEU A 227 9.08 -13.41 6.38
C LEU A 227 7.65 -13.00 6.00
N ILE A 228 7.13 -11.92 6.58
CA ILE A 228 5.83 -11.35 6.26
C ILE A 228 5.86 -10.77 4.85
N GLU A 229 6.93 -10.04 4.50
CA GLU A 229 7.16 -9.49 3.17
C GLU A 229 7.15 -10.57 2.09
N MET A 230 7.92 -11.65 2.28
CA MET A 230 7.95 -12.78 1.35
C MET A 230 6.57 -13.44 1.16
N HIS A 231 5.82 -13.61 2.24
CA HIS A 231 4.46 -14.18 2.17
C HIS A 231 3.50 -13.21 1.46
N LEU A 232 3.58 -11.92 1.76
CA LEU A 232 2.78 -10.89 1.09
C LEU A 232 3.04 -10.86 -0.41
N GLU A 233 4.31 -10.84 -0.81
CA GLU A 233 4.72 -10.87 -2.22
C GLU A 233 4.12 -12.08 -2.95
N ASP A 234 4.25 -13.28 -2.37
CA ASP A 234 3.71 -14.52 -2.95
C ASP A 234 2.17 -14.46 -3.07
N THR A 235 1.48 -14.02 -2.02
CA THR A 235 0.01 -13.89 -2.00
C THR A 235 -0.48 -12.87 -3.04
N MET A 236 0.27 -11.80 -3.29
CA MET A 236 -0.13 -10.72 -4.19
C MET A 236 0.23 -10.96 -5.65
N VAL A 237 0.95 -12.05 -5.97
CA VAL A 237 1.32 -12.37 -7.36
C VAL A 237 0.10 -12.34 -8.28
N GLY A 238 0.20 -11.54 -9.35
CA GLY A 238 -0.83 -11.46 -10.40
C GLY A 238 -2.06 -10.60 -10.07
N THR A 239 -2.31 -10.23 -8.80
CA THR A 239 -3.51 -9.49 -8.39
C THR A 239 -3.66 -8.14 -9.11
N ALA A 240 -2.61 -7.36 -9.16
CA ALA A 240 -2.62 -6.05 -9.83
C ALA A 240 -2.84 -6.17 -11.34
N ALA A 241 -2.21 -7.17 -11.97
CA ALA A 241 -2.36 -7.42 -13.40
C ALA A 241 -3.78 -7.87 -13.74
N GLU A 242 -4.38 -8.75 -12.93
CA GLU A 242 -5.76 -9.22 -13.10
C GLU A 242 -6.77 -8.08 -12.92
N LYS A 243 -6.61 -7.23 -11.89
CA LYS A 243 -7.44 -6.04 -11.69
C LYS A 243 -7.36 -5.09 -12.89
N ALA A 244 -6.15 -4.81 -13.41
CA ALA A 244 -5.95 -3.95 -14.56
C ALA A 244 -6.58 -4.54 -15.83
N ALA A 245 -6.46 -5.85 -16.05
CA ALA A 245 -7.08 -6.55 -17.18
C ALA A 245 -8.61 -6.51 -17.10
N LEU A 246 -9.18 -6.69 -15.89
CA LEU A 246 -10.62 -6.60 -15.65
C LEU A 246 -11.16 -5.20 -15.99
N VAL A 247 -10.49 -4.14 -15.55
CA VAL A 247 -10.88 -2.76 -15.89
C VAL A 247 -10.81 -2.54 -17.42
N ARG A 248 -9.77 -3.05 -18.09
CA ARG A 248 -9.65 -2.95 -19.55
C ARG A 248 -10.76 -3.71 -20.29
N ASP A 249 -11.15 -4.88 -19.79
CA ASP A 249 -12.20 -5.69 -20.41
C ASP A 249 -13.57 -5.03 -20.34
N TYR A 250 -13.88 -4.37 -19.24
CA TYR A 250 -15.25 -3.94 -18.94
C TYR A 250 -15.47 -2.43 -18.90
N THR A 251 -14.44 -1.59 -19.01
CA THR A 251 -14.67 -0.14 -19.16
C THR A 251 -15.17 0.15 -20.55
N ALA A 252 -16.23 0.97 -20.66
CA ALA A 252 -16.85 1.37 -21.90
C ALA A 252 -15.89 2.05 -22.84
N ALA A 253 -15.24 1.83 -23.74
CA ALA A 253 -14.22 2.39 -24.64
C ALA A 253 -13.19 3.31 -23.97
N GLY A 254 -11.91 3.09 -24.20
CA GLY A 254 -10.88 3.93 -23.58
C GLY A 254 -9.48 3.69 -24.13
N THR A 255 -8.66 4.73 -23.94
CA THR A 255 -7.21 4.68 -24.11
C THR A 255 -6.56 4.11 -22.85
N ASP A 256 -5.29 3.74 -22.93
CA ASP A 256 -4.52 3.28 -21.76
C ASP A 256 -4.51 4.31 -20.62
N GLU A 257 -4.53 5.61 -20.95
CA GLU A 257 -4.62 6.71 -19.99
C GLU A 257 -5.97 6.73 -19.25
N GLN A 258 -7.06 6.46 -19.97
CA GLN A 258 -8.39 6.37 -19.36
C GLN A 258 -8.51 5.16 -18.44
N PHE A 259 -7.98 4.01 -18.82
CA PHE A 259 -7.95 2.82 -17.94
C PHE A 259 -7.11 3.07 -16.68
N ALA A 260 -5.95 3.75 -16.81
CA ALA A 260 -5.14 4.12 -15.67
C ALA A 260 -5.88 5.09 -14.74
N SER A 261 -6.59 6.06 -15.29
CA SER A 261 -7.42 7.01 -14.52
C SER A 261 -8.55 6.30 -13.76
N VAL A 262 -9.23 5.33 -14.38
CA VAL A 262 -10.27 4.54 -13.71
C VAL A 262 -9.68 3.73 -12.54
N LEU A 263 -8.53 3.08 -12.74
CA LEU A 263 -7.84 2.33 -11.68
C LEU A 263 -7.45 3.25 -10.52
N GLU A 264 -6.96 4.45 -10.80
CA GLU A 264 -6.61 5.44 -9.79
C GLU A 264 -7.84 5.93 -9.03
N GLN A 265 -8.94 6.22 -9.72
CA GLN A 265 -10.20 6.63 -9.09
C GLN A 265 -10.76 5.54 -8.18
N ILE A 266 -10.71 4.26 -8.60
CA ILE A 266 -11.11 3.12 -7.76
C ILE A 266 -10.23 3.05 -6.49
N GLY A 267 -8.92 3.24 -6.63
CA GLY A 267 -7.98 3.26 -5.50
C GLY A 267 -8.26 4.38 -4.49
N ARG A 268 -8.81 5.51 -4.94
CA ARG A 268 -9.14 6.68 -4.10
C ARG A 268 -10.53 6.61 -3.45
N LEU A 269 -11.37 5.64 -3.82
CA LEU A 269 -12.71 5.51 -3.20
C LEU A 269 -12.60 5.30 -1.69
N GLY A 270 -13.49 5.91 -0.92
CA GLY A 270 -13.66 5.62 0.49
C GLY A 270 -14.10 4.16 0.73
N HIS A 271 -13.99 3.68 1.98
CA HIS A 271 -14.41 2.31 2.31
C HIS A 271 -15.90 2.07 1.99
N HIS A 272 -16.76 3.01 2.34
CA HIS A 272 -18.20 2.92 2.06
C HIS A 272 -18.52 3.00 0.57
N ASP A 273 -17.79 3.85 -0.17
CA ASP A 273 -17.99 4.03 -1.60
C ASP A 273 -17.60 2.78 -2.38
N LEU A 274 -16.56 2.06 -1.94
CA LEU A 274 -16.16 0.78 -2.53
C LEU A 274 -17.23 -0.31 -2.35
N LEU A 275 -18.09 -0.21 -1.34
CA LEU A 275 -19.22 -1.13 -1.13
C LEU A 275 -20.44 -0.79 -2.01
N ASP A 276 -20.51 0.41 -2.59
CA ASP A 276 -21.56 0.83 -3.51
C ASP A 276 -21.24 0.40 -4.95
N PHE A 277 -21.84 -0.70 -5.40
CA PHE A 277 -21.70 -1.18 -6.78
C PHE A 277 -22.17 -0.17 -7.83
N GLY A 278 -23.11 0.71 -7.50
CA GLY A 278 -23.54 1.78 -8.39
C GLY A 278 -22.41 2.76 -8.70
N GLN A 279 -21.57 3.05 -7.70
CA GLN A 279 -20.42 3.95 -7.88
C GLN A 279 -19.31 3.27 -8.70
N LEU A 280 -19.04 1.99 -8.46
CA LEU A 280 -18.11 1.23 -9.29
C LEU A 280 -18.59 1.10 -10.75
N ALA A 281 -19.90 0.86 -10.95
CA ALA A 281 -20.51 0.81 -12.30
C ALA A 281 -20.35 2.13 -13.03
N GLU A 282 -20.54 3.27 -12.35
CA GLU A 282 -20.36 4.62 -12.91
C GLU A 282 -18.92 4.84 -13.36
N LEU A 283 -17.93 4.45 -12.57
CA LEU A 283 -16.50 4.55 -12.93
C LEU A 283 -16.15 3.72 -14.18
N LEU A 284 -16.80 2.58 -14.37
CA LEU A 284 -16.65 1.75 -15.58
C LEU A 284 -17.45 2.26 -16.78
N GLY A 285 -18.30 3.30 -16.61
CA GLY A 285 -19.10 3.90 -17.68
C GLY A 285 -20.49 3.31 -17.90
N TYR A 286 -21.00 2.45 -16.99
CA TYR A 286 -22.35 1.84 -17.11
C TYR A 286 -23.46 2.64 -16.41
N GLY A 287 -23.13 3.67 -15.63
CA GLY A 287 -24.09 4.47 -14.86
C GLY A 287 -24.48 3.82 -13.52
N ARG A 288 -25.11 4.64 -12.64
CA ARG A 288 -25.28 4.34 -11.20
C ARG A 288 -26.61 3.63 -10.84
N LYS A 289 -27.45 3.29 -11.81
CA LYS A 289 -28.77 2.71 -11.53
C LYS A 289 -28.67 1.23 -11.11
N LEU A 290 -29.37 0.83 -10.05
CA LEU A 290 -29.36 -0.56 -9.54
C LEU A 290 -29.76 -1.61 -10.59
N ASN A 291 -30.66 -1.29 -11.51
CA ASN A 291 -31.07 -2.20 -12.59
C ASN A 291 -29.99 -2.40 -13.67
N THR A 292 -28.91 -1.60 -13.68
CA THR A 292 -27.77 -1.82 -14.59
C THR A 292 -26.91 -3.01 -14.14
N LEU A 293 -26.99 -3.42 -12.87
CA LEU A 293 -26.19 -4.54 -12.34
C LEU A 293 -26.52 -5.88 -13.00
N ASP A 294 -27.76 -6.07 -13.43
CA ASP A 294 -28.21 -7.29 -14.11
C ASP A 294 -27.95 -7.25 -15.63
N TYR A 295 -27.34 -6.18 -16.15
CA TYR A 295 -27.04 -6.10 -17.58
C TYR A 295 -25.97 -7.13 -17.96
N PRO A 296 -26.21 -7.90 -19.05
CA PRO A 296 -25.19 -8.76 -19.61
C PRO A 296 -24.03 -7.91 -20.12
N VAL A 297 -22.82 -8.33 -19.83
CA VAL A 297 -21.59 -7.67 -20.25
C VAL A 297 -20.67 -8.68 -20.94
N THR A 298 -20.07 -8.25 -22.05
CA THR A 298 -19.15 -9.07 -22.81
C THR A 298 -17.72 -8.55 -22.62
N PRO A 299 -16.77 -9.42 -22.18
CA PRO A 299 -15.38 -9.04 -22.03
C PRO A 299 -14.72 -8.83 -23.39
N ARG A 300 -13.72 -7.96 -23.45
CA ARG A 300 -12.91 -7.79 -24.66
C ARG A 300 -11.88 -8.89 -24.84
N GLY A 301 -11.43 -9.54 -23.76
CA GLY A 301 -10.50 -10.65 -23.77
C GLY A 301 -9.14 -10.39 -23.14
N TYR A 302 -8.85 -9.21 -22.60
CA TYR A 302 -7.58 -8.90 -21.95
C TYR A 302 -7.26 -9.85 -20.79
N ARG A 303 -8.26 -10.17 -19.97
CA ARG A 303 -8.13 -11.02 -18.79
C ARG A 303 -7.83 -12.47 -19.17
N ILE A 304 -8.55 -13.00 -20.15
CA ILE A 304 -8.39 -14.39 -20.62
C ILE A 304 -7.07 -14.55 -21.38
N LEU A 305 -6.77 -13.66 -22.32
CA LEU A 305 -5.51 -13.69 -23.07
C LEU A 305 -4.28 -13.47 -22.16
N GLY A 306 -4.41 -12.64 -21.13
CA GLY A 306 -3.35 -12.41 -20.15
C GLY A 306 -2.95 -13.65 -19.35
N ARG A 307 -3.80 -14.68 -19.28
CA ARG A 307 -3.52 -15.98 -18.64
C ARG A 307 -2.79 -16.96 -19.54
N ILE A 308 -2.65 -16.65 -20.85
CA ILE A 308 -1.88 -17.49 -21.77
C ILE A 308 -0.39 -17.25 -21.53
N PRO A 309 0.39 -18.29 -21.16
CA PRO A 309 1.80 -18.13 -20.87
C PRO A 309 2.58 -17.58 -22.07
N ARG A 310 3.52 -16.70 -21.81
CA ARG A 310 4.43 -16.11 -22.81
C ARG A 310 3.77 -15.26 -23.90
N LEU A 311 2.50 -14.88 -23.74
CA LEU A 311 1.85 -13.96 -24.68
C LEU A 311 2.18 -12.50 -24.30
N PRO A 312 2.90 -11.73 -25.14
CA PRO A 312 3.28 -10.36 -24.83
C PRO A 312 2.05 -9.44 -24.75
N LYS A 313 2.07 -8.45 -23.82
CA LYS A 313 0.96 -7.50 -23.63
C LYS A 313 0.60 -6.73 -24.91
N LEU A 314 1.58 -6.39 -25.74
CA LEU A 314 1.36 -5.73 -27.04
C LEU A 314 0.55 -6.62 -27.99
N ILE A 315 0.85 -7.89 -28.03
CA ILE A 315 0.10 -8.86 -28.85
C ILE A 315 -1.33 -9.04 -28.34
N VAL A 316 -1.52 -9.10 -27.02
CA VAL A 316 -2.87 -9.10 -26.41
C VAL A 316 -3.66 -7.88 -26.86
N ALA A 317 -3.06 -6.69 -26.84
CA ALA A 317 -3.72 -5.46 -27.29
C ALA A 317 -4.06 -5.50 -28.79
N SER A 318 -3.15 -6.00 -29.66
CA SER A 318 -3.41 -6.16 -31.10
C SER A 318 -4.58 -7.12 -31.35
N ILE A 319 -4.63 -8.25 -30.63
CA ILE A 319 -5.72 -9.25 -30.77
C ILE A 319 -7.06 -8.65 -30.34
N VAL A 320 -7.11 -8.03 -29.15
CA VAL A 320 -8.34 -7.41 -28.65
C VAL A 320 -8.79 -6.26 -29.56
N GLY A 321 -7.86 -5.50 -30.11
CA GLY A 321 -8.16 -4.45 -31.09
C GLY A 321 -8.72 -4.98 -32.41
N ALA A 322 -8.32 -6.20 -32.82
CA ALA A 322 -8.78 -6.82 -34.08
C ALA A 322 -10.17 -7.46 -33.94
N PHE A 323 -10.46 -8.12 -32.82
CA PHE A 323 -11.72 -8.88 -32.64
C PHE A 323 -12.78 -8.13 -31.83
N GLY A 324 -12.41 -7.15 -31.00
CA GLY A 324 -13.35 -6.34 -30.23
C GLY A 324 -13.99 -7.04 -29.02
N SER A 325 -14.25 -8.33 -29.07
CA SER A 325 -14.85 -9.11 -27.98
C SER A 325 -14.23 -10.51 -27.85
N LEU A 326 -14.35 -11.10 -26.66
CA LEU A 326 -13.93 -12.48 -26.42
C LEU A 326 -14.73 -13.49 -27.26
N ASP A 327 -16.02 -13.25 -27.45
CA ASP A 327 -16.89 -14.14 -28.26
C ASP A 327 -16.42 -14.18 -29.71
N GLU A 328 -16.10 -13.03 -30.31
CA GLU A 328 -15.54 -12.95 -31.65
C GLU A 328 -14.18 -13.64 -31.76
N LEU A 329 -13.33 -13.46 -30.75
CA LEU A 329 -12.03 -14.13 -30.67
C LEU A 329 -12.16 -15.64 -30.57
N LEU A 330 -13.11 -16.15 -29.77
CA LEU A 330 -13.36 -17.61 -29.65
C LEU A 330 -13.90 -18.22 -30.92
N ALA A 331 -14.69 -17.46 -31.68
CA ALA A 331 -15.26 -17.89 -32.98
C ALA A 331 -14.26 -17.77 -34.14
N ALA A 332 -13.18 -17.02 -33.99
CA ALA A 332 -12.21 -16.74 -35.06
C ALA A 332 -11.49 -17.99 -35.54
N SER A 333 -11.19 -18.06 -36.83
CA SER A 333 -10.38 -19.12 -37.47
C SER A 333 -8.88 -18.88 -37.24
N ASP A 334 -8.04 -19.89 -37.48
CA ASP A 334 -6.59 -19.77 -37.38
C ASP A 334 -6.05 -18.73 -38.36
N THR A 335 -6.62 -18.65 -39.56
CA THR A 335 -6.24 -17.66 -40.59
C THR A 335 -6.60 -16.24 -40.19
N GLU A 336 -7.69 -16.01 -39.46
CA GLU A 336 -8.06 -14.69 -38.93
C GLU A 336 -7.12 -14.28 -37.82
N LEU A 337 -6.71 -15.19 -36.94
CA LEU A 337 -5.70 -14.93 -35.91
C LEU A 337 -4.35 -14.60 -36.53
N GLU A 338 -3.93 -15.31 -37.59
CA GLU A 338 -2.63 -15.05 -38.27
C GLU A 338 -2.59 -13.69 -38.97
N ASN A 339 -3.73 -13.11 -39.35
CA ASN A 339 -3.83 -11.78 -39.94
C ASN A 339 -3.64 -10.65 -38.92
N VAL A 340 -3.63 -10.94 -37.62
CA VAL A 340 -3.39 -9.90 -36.58
C VAL A 340 -1.92 -9.55 -36.55
N GLU A 341 -1.63 -8.26 -36.47
CA GLU A 341 -0.27 -7.75 -36.44
C GLU A 341 0.54 -8.36 -35.27
N GLY A 342 1.68 -8.99 -35.61
CA GLY A 342 2.54 -9.67 -34.66
C GLY A 342 2.10 -11.09 -34.27
N VAL A 343 1.03 -11.62 -34.85
CA VAL A 343 0.58 -13.02 -34.68
C VAL A 343 0.91 -13.77 -35.96
N GLY A 344 1.90 -14.68 -35.90
CA GLY A 344 2.19 -15.61 -36.98
C GLY A 344 1.60 -17.00 -36.69
N GLU A 345 1.73 -17.94 -37.62
CA GLU A 345 1.14 -19.30 -37.54
C GLU A 345 1.39 -20.01 -36.20
N ILE A 346 2.64 -19.95 -35.67
CA ILE A 346 3.00 -20.60 -34.41
C ILE A 346 2.22 -19.97 -33.26
N ARG A 347 2.18 -18.62 -33.21
CA ARG A 347 1.48 -17.88 -32.14
C ARG A 347 -0.04 -18.07 -32.20
N ALA A 348 -0.61 -18.11 -33.40
CA ALA A 348 -2.03 -18.38 -33.57
C ALA A 348 -2.43 -19.77 -32.99
N LYS A 349 -1.61 -20.81 -33.25
CA LYS A 349 -1.78 -22.13 -32.65
C LYS A 349 -1.63 -22.11 -31.11
N ASP A 350 -0.61 -21.42 -30.59
CA ASP A 350 -0.38 -21.29 -29.14
C ASP A 350 -1.56 -20.59 -28.44
N ILE A 351 -2.09 -19.53 -29.06
CA ILE A 351 -3.27 -18.81 -28.56
C ILE A 351 -4.49 -19.71 -28.51
N ARG A 352 -4.79 -20.40 -29.62
CA ARG A 352 -5.93 -21.31 -29.68
C ARG A 352 -5.82 -22.47 -28.70
N GLU A 353 -4.65 -23.07 -28.59
CA GLU A 353 -4.44 -24.14 -27.62
C GLU A 353 -4.54 -23.60 -26.19
N GLY A 354 -4.02 -22.38 -25.95
CA GLY A 354 -4.15 -21.69 -24.64
C GLY A 354 -5.60 -21.42 -24.27
N LEU A 355 -6.41 -20.87 -25.19
CA LEU A 355 -7.84 -20.62 -24.96
C LEU A 355 -8.59 -21.93 -24.70
N ARG A 356 -8.35 -22.97 -25.47
CA ARG A 356 -8.97 -24.29 -25.27
C ARG A 356 -8.60 -24.86 -23.90
N ARG A 357 -7.34 -24.80 -23.51
CA ARG A 357 -6.87 -25.30 -22.22
C ARG A 357 -7.51 -24.56 -21.07
N LEU A 358 -7.63 -23.22 -21.16
CA LEU A 358 -8.32 -22.41 -20.15
C LEU A 358 -9.79 -22.77 -20.03
N GLN A 359 -10.46 -23.05 -21.15
CA GLN A 359 -11.85 -23.48 -21.15
C GLN A 359 -12.01 -24.86 -20.51
N GLU A 360 -11.13 -25.83 -20.82
CA GLU A 360 -11.13 -27.17 -20.24
C GLU A 360 -10.89 -27.16 -18.72
N ILE A 361 -9.89 -26.39 -18.23
CA ILE A 361 -9.61 -26.23 -16.80
C ILE A 361 -10.83 -25.66 -16.07
N ASN A 362 -11.47 -24.67 -16.65
CA ASN A 362 -12.64 -24.05 -16.07
C ASN A 362 -13.84 -25.00 -15.93
N LEU A 363 -14.03 -25.90 -16.89
CA LEU A 363 -15.02 -26.96 -16.79
C LEU A 363 -14.73 -27.95 -15.66
N VAL A 364 -13.46 -28.31 -15.44
CA VAL A 364 -13.06 -29.24 -14.38
C VAL A 364 -13.24 -28.59 -13.00
N ASP A 365 -12.83 -27.34 -12.83
CA ASP A 365 -12.97 -26.60 -11.57
C ASP A 365 -14.43 -26.46 -11.14
N ARG A 366 -15.34 -26.32 -12.09
CA ARG A 366 -16.78 -26.28 -11.83
C ARG A 366 -17.32 -27.62 -11.31
N TYR A 367 -16.86 -28.74 -11.83
CA TYR A 367 -17.27 -30.08 -11.38
C TYR A 367 -16.73 -30.43 -9.96
N LEU A 368 -15.63 -29.80 -9.56
CA LEU A 368 -15.03 -30.02 -8.23
C LEU A 368 -15.64 -29.12 -7.14
N GLN A 369 -16.37 -28.06 -7.50
CA GLN A 369 -17.02 -27.13 -6.56
C GLN A 369 -18.51 -27.43 -6.35
N THR A 370 -19.11 -28.39 -7.07
CA THR A 370 -20.46 -28.93 -6.87
C THR A 370 -20.41 -30.18 -6.02
#